data_c5fbaaf9082d327ad3427d44d854b2e1
#
_entry.id   c5fbaaf9082d327ad3427d44d854b2e1
#
_cell.length_a   1.000
_cell.length_b   1.000
_cell.length_c   1.000
_cell.angle_alpha   90.00
_cell.angle_beta   90.00
_cell.angle_gamma   90.00
#
_symmetry.space_group_name_H-M   'P 1'
#
loop_
_entity.id
_entity.type
_entity.pdbx_description
1 polymer ?
#
loop_
_entity_poly.entity_id
_entity_poly.type
_entity_poly.pdbx_seq_one_letter_code
_entity_poly.pdbx_strand_id
1 'polypeptide(L)'
;KSEKSNPRPATLLPVLLYLIELVAAIILYALISTNVDVDLVWLSIGAIIVASIGGMMTLYNIVPFKLDAITDGYRLTLFAKKINIVAYNELMLAENGDEPFTPRIFDEITDFTAEVNLISVYRNIKEKKFAEAETILTNIIANEAKTSNSTHNRAIAQLLFLKIMNEPLEDAKAYYATIPTSIHRFIAND
;
A
#
# COMPACT_ATOMS: atom_id res chain seq x y z
N LYS A 1 22.76 -6.31 2.97
CA LYS A 1 22.84 -5.69 1.59
C LYS A 1 21.65 -4.76 1.31
N SER A 2 20.51 -4.92 1.94
CA SER A 2 19.25 -4.23 1.61
C SER A 2 19.07 -2.85 2.25
N GLU A 3 19.69 -2.55 3.37
CA GLU A 3 19.58 -1.21 4.01
C GLU A 3 20.01 -0.05 3.12
N LYS A 4 20.77 -0.31 2.05
CA LYS A 4 21.32 0.71 1.14
C LYS A 4 20.62 0.77 -0.23
N SER A 5 19.64 -0.11 -0.50
CA SER A 5 18.96 -0.06 -1.79
C SER A 5 18.01 1.14 -1.84
N ASN A 6 18.05 1.86 -2.98
CA ASN A 6 17.11 2.95 -3.23
C ASN A 6 15.98 2.42 -4.11
N PRO A 7 14.75 2.29 -3.61
CA PRO A 7 13.63 1.74 -4.37
C PRO A 7 13.06 2.72 -5.41
N ARG A 8 13.43 4.01 -5.36
CA ARG A 8 12.90 5.04 -6.27
C ARG A 8 13.04 4.70 -7.75
N PRO A 9 14.21 4.24 -8.25
CA PRO A 9 14.35 3.88 -9.66
C PRO A 9 13.40 2.76 -10.08
N ALA A 10 13.23 1.73 -9.23
CA ALA A 10 12.35 0.61 -9.53
C ALA A 10 10.87 1.03 -9.55
N THR A 11 10.46 1.95 -8.67
CA THR A 11 9.10 2.50 -8.64
C THR A 11 8.86 3.51 -9.76
N LEU A 12 9.90 4.25 -10.17
CA LEU A 12 9.80 5.23 -11.27
C LEU A 12 9.69 4.54 -12.65
N LEU A 13 10.32 3.38 -12.81
CA LEU A 13 10.36 2.68 -14.09
C LEU A 13 8.95 2.35 -14.65
N PRO A 14 8.01 1.76 -13.90
CA PRO A 14 6.64 1.55 -14.37
C PRO A 14 5.96 2.85 -14.79
N VAL A 15 6.11 3.92 -14.02
CA VAL A 15 5.53 5.24 -14.35
C VAL A 15 6.07 5.76 -15.68
N LEU A 16 7.38 5.64 -15.91
CA LEU A 16 8.00 6.03 -17.19
C LEU A 16 7.52 5.17 -18.35
N LEU A 17 7.38 3.86 -18.15
CA LEU A 17 6.85 2.96 -19.18
C LEU A 17 5.41 3.30 -19.56
N TYR A 18 4.55 3.61 -18.59
CA TYR A 18 3.17 4.06 -18.86
C TYR A 18 3.13 5.37 -19.65
N LEU A 19 4.04 6.33 -19.33
CA LEU A 19 4.12 7.57 -20.09
C LEU A 19 4.56 7.33 -21.55
N ILE A 20 5.53 6.45 -21.77
CA ILE A 20 5.99 6.08 -23.12
C ILE A 20 4.85 5.42 -23.91
N GLU A 21 4.12 4.49 -23.29
CA GLU A 21 2.97 3.81 -23.89
C GLU A 21 1.89 4.83 -24.30
N LEU A 22 1.55 5.78 -23.41
CA LEU A 22 0.58 6.82 -23.71
C LEU A 22 1.00 7.69 -24.89
N VAL A 23 2.26 8.13 -24.91
CA VAL A 23 2.80 8.93 -26.02
C VAL A 23 2.78 8.15 -27.33
N ALA A 24 3.21 6.88 -27.31
CA ALA A 24 3.19 6.01 -28.48
C ALA A 24 1.77 5.80 -29.01
N ALA A 25 0.79 5.59 -28.14
CA ALA A 25 -0.61 5.44 -28.51
C ALA A 25 -1.19 6.72 -29.16
N ILE A 26 -0.86 7.90 -28.63
CA ILE A 26 -1.27 9.20 -29.20
C ILE A 26 -0.66 9.39 -30.60
N ILE A 27 0.62 9.09 -30.77
CA ILE A 27 1.30 9.20 -32.07
C ILE A 27 0.66 8.24 -33.08
N LEU A 28 0.44 6.97 -32.68
CA LEU A 28 -0.18 5.97 -33.53
C LEU A 28 -1.58 6.41 -33.97
N TYR A 29 -2.39 6.90 -33.04
CA TYR A 29 -3.71 7.45 -33.36
C TYR A 29 -3.62 8.61 -34.34
N ALA A 30 -2.73 9.58 -34.15
CA ALA A 30 -2.56 10.71 -35.04
C ALA A 30 -2.15 10.26 -36.49
N LEU A 31 -1.20 9.31 -36.58
CA LEU A 31 -0.77 8.77 -37.87
C LEU A 31 -1.90 8.04 -38.62
N ILE A 32 -2.70 7.24 -37.89
CA ILE A 32 -3.81 6.51 -38.48
C ILE A 32 -4.92 7.48 -38.90
N SER A 33 -5.27 8.45 -38.06
CA SER A 33 -6.35 9.42 -38.32
C SER A 33 -6.07 10.34 -39.53
N THR A 34 -4.79 10.58 -39.85
CA THR A 34 -4.38 11.42 -40.99
C THR A 34 -4.21 10.66 -42.29
N ASN A 35 -4.07 9.30 -42.28
CA ASN A 35 -3.74 8.48 -43.41
C ASN A 35 -4.82 7.40 -43.72
N VAL A 36 -6.05 7.57 -43.23
CA VAL A 36 -7.08 6.53 -43.29
C VAL A 36 -7.55 6.26 -44.73
N ASP A 37 -7.12 5.16 -45.29
CA ASP A 37 -7.88 4.41 -46.27
C ASP A 37 -9.02 3.65 -45.57
N VAL A 38 -10.18 3.49 -46.17
CA VAL A 38 -11.39 2.92 -45.54
C VAL A 38 -11.14 1.55 -44.91
N ASP A 39 -10.19 0.79 -45.41
CA ASP A 39 -9.80 -0.52 -44.88
C ASP A 39 -9.06 -0.47 -43.50
N LEU A 40 -8.58 0.72 -43.07
CA LEU A 40 -7.87 0.89 -41.84
C LEU A 40 -8.73 1.43 -40.68
N VAL A 41 -10.05 1.61 -40.87
CA VAL A 41 -10.96 2.15 -39.84
C VAL A 41 -10.96 1.31 -38.59
N TRP A 42 -10.97 -0.02 -38.71
CA TRP A 42 -10.94 -0.91 -37.54
C TRP A 42 -9.64 -0.83 -36.76
N LEU A 43 -8.52 -0.63 -37.43
CA LEU A 43 -7.22 -0.42 -36.79
C LEU A 43 -7.20 0.90 -36.00
N SER A 44 -7.82 1.96 -36.56
CA SER A 44 -7.97 3.25 -35.90
C SER A 44 -8.81 3.13 -34.61
N ILE A 45 -9.95 2.43 -34.69
CA ILE A 45 -10.82 2.17 -33.55
C ILE A 45 -10.06 1.39 -32.44
N GLY A 46 -9.35 0.32 -32.83
CA GLY A 46 -8.51 -0.45 -31.93
C GLY A 46 -7.44 0.42 -31.22
N ALA A 47 -6.75 1.27 -31.99
CA ALA A 47 -5.75 2.20 -31.44
C ALA A 47 -6.36 3.20 -30.45
N ILE A 48 -7.56 3.74 -30.74
CA ILE A 48 -8.27 4.65 -29.80
C ILE A 48 -8.62 3.91 -28.49
N ILE A 49 -9.12 2.68 -28.59
CA ILE A 49 -9.48 1.88 -27.40
C ILE A 49 -8.24 1.62 -26.54
N VAL A 50 -7.15 1.16 -27.16
CA VAL A 50 -5.88 0.90 -26.44
C VAL A 50 -5.34 2.18 -25.80
N ALA A 51 -5.31 3.30 -26.54
CA ALA A 51 -4.87 4.58 -26.01
C ALA A 51 -5.74 5.08 -24.85
N SER A 52 -7.06 4.89 -24.94
CA SER A 52 -7.99 5.30 -23.88
C SER A 52 -7.80 4.47 -22.61
N ILE A 53 -7.69 3.14 -22.72
CA ILE A 53 -7.46 2.25 -21.60
C ILE A 53 -6.08 2.50 -20.99
N GLY A 54 -5.03 2.54 -21.80
CA GLY A 54 -3.66 2.83 -21.36
C GLY A 54 -3.56 4.20 -20.70
N GLY A 55 -4.21 5.22 -21.26
CA GLY A 55 -4.29 6.56 -20.68
C GLY A 55 -4.96 6.59 -19.31
N MET A 56 -6.09 5.89 -19.14
CA MET A 56 -6.75 5.77 -17.83
C MET A 56 -5.88 5.04 -16.80
N MET A 57 -5.26 3.93 -17.18
CA MET A 57 -4.35 3.18 -16.32
C MET A 57 -3.12 4.01 -15.92
N THR A 58 -2.56 4.75 -16.86
CA THR A 58 -1.43 5.64 -16.64
C THR A 58 -1.80 6.74 -15.65
N LEU A 59 -2.93 7.42 -15.83
CA LEU A 59 -3.41 8.44 -14.91
C LEU A 59 -3.65 7.88 -13.51
N TYR A 60 -4.29 6.71 -13.42
CA TYR A 60 -4.53 6.05 -12.14
C TYR A 60 -3.22 5.73 -11.40
N ASN A 61 -2.18 5.28 -12.10
CA ASN A 61 -0.91 4.92 -11.47
C ASN A 61 -0.01 6.13 -11.16
N ILE A 62 -0.07 7.20 -11.96
CA ILE A 62 0.77 8.41 -11.75
C ILE A 62 0.19 9.32 -10.66
N VAL A 63 -1.13 9.47 -10.61
CA VAL A 63 -1.74 10.35 -9.61
C VAL A 63 -1.55 9.75 -8.21
N PRO A 64 -1.05 10.53 -7.25
CA PRO A 64 -0.75 10.04 -5.90
C PRO A 64 -2.05 9.88 -5.09
N PHE A 65 -2.83 8.85 -5.39
CA PHE A 65 -4.01 8.49 -4.62
C PHE A 65 -3.63 7.63 -3.43
N LYS A 66 -4.23 7.95 -2.29
CA LYS A 66 -4.25 7.14 -1.09
C LYS A 66 -5.66 6.57 -0.94
N LEU A 67 -5.90 5.44 -1.59
CA LEU A 67 -7.13 4.65 -1.48
C LEU A 67 -6.86 3.38 -0.67
N ASP A 68 -7.62 2.32 -0.89
CA ASP A 68 -7.36 1.01 -0.29
C ASP A 68 -6.03 0.41 -0.78
N ALA A 69 -5.60 0.75 -2.00
CA ALA A 69 -4.27 0.43 -2.54
C ALA A 69 -3.45 1.69 -2.79
N ILE A 70 -2.14 1.59 -2.54
CA ILE A 70 -1.17 2.67 -2.75
C ILE A 70 -0.73 2.65 -4.21
N THR A 71 -1.01 3.73 -4.96
CA THR A 71 -0.52 3.89 -6.35
C THR A 71 0.99 4.12 -6.41
N ASP A 72 1.63 3.88 -7.56
CA ASP A 72 3.06 4.10 -7.73
C ASP A 72 3.44 5.59 -7.58
N GLY A 73 2.57 6.50 -8.03
CA GLY A 73 2.73 7.93 -7.81
C GLY A 73 2.75 8.28 -6.31
N TYR A 74 1.86 7.69 -5.52
CA TYR A 74 1.86 7.89 -4.08
C TYR A 74 3.11 7.28 -3.41
N ARG A 75 3.55 6.09 -3.81
CA ARG A 75 4.82 5.49 -3.33
C ARG A 75 6.00 6.40 -3.57
N LEU A 76 6.08 7.03 -4.74
CA LEU A 76 7.15 7.99 -5.04
C LEU A 76 7.14 9.19 -4.09
N THR A 77 5.97 9.70 -3.72
CA THR A 77 5.86 10.77 -2.71
C THR A 77 6.32 10.31 -1.33
N LEU A 78 5.98 9.10 -0.93
CA LEU A 78 6.43 8.51 0.34
C LEU A 78 7.96 8.37 0.39
N PHE A 79 8.58 7.95 -0.72
CA PHE A 79 10.05 7.84 -0.79
C PHE A 79 10.80 9.18 -0.76
N ALA A 80 10.10 10.33 -0.75
CA ALA A 80 10.73 11.61 -0.45
C ALA A 80 11.36 11.60 0.96
N LYS A 81 10.76 10.89 1.91
CA LYS A 81 11.30 10.72 3.26
C LYS A 81 12.21 9.49 3.37
N LYS A 82 13.42 9.69 3.92
CA LYS A 82 14.40 8.60 4.10
C LYS A 82 13.87 7.46 4.96
N ILE A 83 13.06 7.75 5.98
CA ILE A 83 12.47 6.74 6.86
C ILE A 83 11.61 5.74 6.09
N ASN A 84 10.88 6.20 5.08
CA ASN A 84 10.05 5.33 4.23
C ASN A 84 10.89 4.41 3.34
N ILE A 85 12.06 4.86 2.89
CA ILE A 85 12.99 4.00 2.14
C ILE A 85 13.50 2.88 3.05
N VAL A 86 13.87 3.20 4.29
CA VAL A 86 14.32 2.20 5.28
C VAL A 86 13.19 1.21 5.57
N ALA A 87 11.99 1.70 5.89
CA ALA A 87 10.84 0.85 6.18
C ALA A 87 10.46 -0.05 4.99
N TYR A 88 10.44 0.48 3.77
CA TYR A 88 10.18 -0.30 2.56
C TYR A 88 11.21 -1.42 2.37
N ASN A 89 12.49 -1.14 2.58
CA ASN A 89 13.53 -2.16 2.49
C ASN A 89 13.36 -3.25 3.55
N GLU A 90 12.90 -2.91 4.75
CA GLU A 90 12.58 -3.88 5.78
C GLU A 90 11.36 -4.74 5.42
N LEU A 91 10.32 -4.15 4.79
CA LEU A 91 9.20 -4.93 4.25
C LEU A 91 9.65 -5.95 3.21
N MET A 92 10.50 -5.51 2.26
CA MET A 92 11.03 -6.40 1.22
C MET A 92 11.88 -7.55 1.81
N LEU A 93 12.58 -7.29 2.91
CA LEU A 93 13.31 -8.35 3.63
C LEU A 93 12.36 -9.34 4.31
N ALA A 94 11.30 -8.82 4.94
CA ALA A 94 10.31 -9.66 5.61
C ALA A 94 9.56 -10.57 4.61
N GLU A 95 9.29 -10.07 3.40
CA GLU A 95 8.58 -10.82 2.35
C GLU A 95 9.45 -11.85 1.63
N ASN A 96 10.75 -11.56 1.43
CA ASN A 96 11.63 -12.35 0.58
C ASN A 96 12.80 -13.00 1.35
N GLY A 97 12.87 -12.84 2.66
CA GLY A 97 13.96 -13.36 3.46
C GLY A 97 13.73 -14.79 3.92
N ASP A 98 14.70 -15.66 3.68
CA ASP A 98 14.73 -17.05 4.18
C ASP A 98 15.15 -17.13 5.65
N GLU A 99 15.66 -16.04 6.22
CA GLU A 99 16.18 -15.98 7.60
C GLU A 99 15.19 -15.28 8.56
N PRO A 100 15.26 -15.60 9.88
CA PRO A 100 14.42 -14.95 10.86
C PRO A 100 14.73 -13.45 10.91
N PHE A 101 13.83 -12.65 10.34
CA PHE A 101 13.93 -11.21 10.29
C PHE A 101 13.42 -10.58 11.59
N THR A 102 14.19 -9.65 12.14
CA THR A 102 13.79 -8.84 13.31
C THR A 102 13.47 -7.42 12.83
N PRO A 103 12.18 -7.08 12.65
CA PRO A 103 11.81 -5.75 12.18
C PRO A 103 12.12 -4.69 13.25
N ARG A 104 12.47 -3.48 12.80
CA ARG A 104 12.55 -2.31 13.67
C ARG A 104 11.15 -1.87 14.08
N ILE A 105 11.08 -1.21 15.22
CA ILE A 105 9.90 -0.45 15.63
C ILE A 105 10.17 1.01 15.28
N PHE A 106 9.23 1.63 14.55
CA PHE A 106 9.31 3.01 14.15
C PHE A 106 8.35 3.86 14.98
N ASP A 107 8.84 4.94 15.57
CA ASP A 107 8.02 5.90 16.31
C ASP A 107 7.22 6.81 15.35
N GLU A 108 7.86 7.25 14.26
CA GLU A 108 7.18 8.03 13.22
C GLU A 108 6.30 7.11 12.36
N ILE A 109 4.99 7.35 12.39
CA ILE A 109 4.01 6.58 11.63
C ILE A 109 3.84 7.17 10.23
N THR A 110 3.99 6.31 9.24
CA THR A 110 3.68 6.47 7.82
C THR A 110 3.11 5.15 7.32
N ASP A 111 2.63 5.07 6.07
CA ASP A 111 2.14 3.81 5.51
C ASP A 111 3.18 2.68 5.63
N PHE A 112 4.44 2.91 5.24
CA PHE A 112 5.46 1.86 5.28
C PHE A 112 5.93 1.53 6.70
N THR A 113 6.11 2.52 7.56
CA THR A 113 6.55 2.26 8.94
C THR A 113 5.47 1.54 9.74
N ALA A 114 4.19 1.87 9.50
CA ALA A 114 3.07 1.16 10.13
C ALA A 114 3.02 -0.31 9.71
N GLU A 115 3.27 -0.63 8.43
CA GLU A 115 3.34 -2.01 7.95
C GLU A 115 4.46 -2.80 8.65
N VAL A 116 5.66 -2.23 8.77
CA VAL A 116 6.77 -2.88 9.51
C VAL A 116 6.41 -3.06 10.98
N ASN A 117 5.78 -2.05 11.59
CA ASN A 117 5.33 -2.11 12.97
C ASN A 117 4.29 -3.22 13.19
N LEU A 118 3.37 -3.46 12.24
CA LEU A 118 2.41 -4.58 12.31
C LEU A 118 3.11 -5.95 12.28
N ILE A 119 4.22 -6.10 11.54
CA ILE A 119 5.03 -7.32 11.59
C ILE A 119 5.65 -7.49 12.99
N SER A 120 6.12 -6.38 13.59
CA SER A 120 6.65 -6.38 14.97
C SER A 120 5.59 -6.75 16.01
N VAL A 121 4.34 -6.28 15.82
CA VAL A 121 3.20 -6.65 16.66
C VAL A 121 2.96 -8.17 16.64
N TYR A 122 2.91 -8.77 15.45
CA TYR A 122 2.72 -10.23 15.32
C TYR A 122 3.81 -11.00 16.09
N ARG A 123 5.05 -10.57 15.99
CA ARG A 123 6.17 -11.14 16.75
C ARG A 123 6.00 -10.97 18.25
N ASN A 124 5.67 -9.75 18.73
CA ASN A 124 5.48 -9.47 20.12
C ASN A 124 4.33 -10.31 20.73
N ILE A 125 3.24 -10.51 20.00
CA ILE A 125 2.15 -11.40 20.41
C ILE A 125 2.67 -12.84 20.57
N LYS A 126 3.46 -13.33 19.62
CA LYS A 126 4.05 -14.67 19.64
C LYS A 126 5.01 -14.86 20.82
N GLU A 127 5.75 -13.80 21.19
CA GLU A 127 6.66 -13.75 22.34
C GLU A 127 5.94 -13.41 23.67
N LYS A 128 4.61 -13.27 23.66
CA LYS A 128 3.76 -12.89 24.79
C LYS A 128 4.10 -11.51 25.40
N LYS A 129 4.66 -10.62 24.57
CA LYS A 129 4.95 -9.21 24.90
C LYS A 129 3.72 -8.34 24.56
N PHE A 130 2.62 -8.59 25.25
CA PHE A 130 1.33 -8.00 24.91
C PHE A 130 1.29 -6.48 25.09
N ALA A 131 1.93 -5.95 26.13
CA ALA A 131 1.97 -4.51 26.41
C ALA A 131 2.72 -3.73 25.31
N GLU A 132 3.83 -4.28 24.79
CA GLU A 132 4.57 -3.69 23.67
C GLU A 132 3.74 -3.75 22.38
N ALA A 133 3.06 -4.87 22.14
CA ALA A 133 2.17 -5.02 20.98
C ALA A 133 1.03 -3.99 21.03
N GLU A 134 0.38 -3.82 22.18
CA GLU A 134 -0.70 -2.84 22.37
C GLU A 134 -0.21 -1.40 22.16
N THR A 135 0.97 -1.06 22.68
CA THR A 135 1.57 0.28 22.51
C THR A 135 1.77 0.60 21.04
N ILE A 136 2.32 -0.35 20.25
CA ILE A 136 2.53 -0.18 18.81
C ILE A 136 1.20 0.00 18.08
N LEU A 137 0.21 -0.85 18.34
CA LEU A 137 -1.10 -0.79 17.72
C LEU A 137 -1.82 0.52 18.01
N THR A 138 -1.80 0.95 19.26
CA THR A 138 -2.40 2.22 19.68
C THR A 138 -1.75 3.41 18.97
N ASN A 139 -0.42 3.40 18.80
CA ASN A 139 0.28 4.45 18.06
C ASN A 139 -0.14 4.47 16.58
N ILE A 140 -0.29 3.31 15.93
CA ILE A 140 -0.76 3.24 14.53
C ILE A 140 -2.19 3.80 14.43
N ILE A 141 -3.10 3.36 15.31
CA ILE A 141 -4.50 3.77 15.33
C ILE A 141 -4.63 5.28 15.56
N ALA A 142 -3.87 5.85 16.48
CA ALA A 142 -3.84 7.29 16.76
C ALA A 142 -3.36 8.14 15.57
N ASN A 143 -2.69 7.53 14.58
CA ASN A 143 -2.16 8.20 13.39
C ASN A 143 -2.94 7.81 12.10
N GLU A 144 -4.25 7.61 12.18
CA GLU A 144 -5.12 7.21 11.07
C GLU A 144 -4.86 8.02 9.78
N ALA A 145 -4.78 9.35 9.87
CA ALA A 145 -4.56 10.22 8.70
C ALA A 145 -3.24 9.96 7.95
N LYS A 146 -2.28 9.28 8.59
CA LYS A 146 -0.96 8.99 8.02
C LYS A 146 -0.84 7.57 7.46
N THR A 147 -1.85 6.73 7.65
CA THR A 147 -1.88 5.34 7.21
C THR A 147 -2.98 5.11 6.18
N SER A 148 -2.88 4.06 5.37
CA SER A 148 -3.97 3.63 4.50
C SER A 148 -5.12 3.05 5.35
N ASN A 149 -6.34 3.06 4.80
CA ASN A 149 -7.49 2.45 5.47
C ASN A 149 -7.25 0.97 5.80
N SER A 150 -6.63 0.24 4.89
CA SER A 150 -6.30 -1.18 5.10
C SER A 150 -5.35 -1.36 6.30
N THR A 151 -4.27 -0.60 6.37
CA THR A 151 -3.30 -0.66 7.47
C THR A 151 -3.94 -0.28 8.81
N HIS A 152 -4.76 0.78 8.82
CA HIS A 152 -5.50 1.23 9.99
C HIS A 152 -6.49 0.14 10.47
N ASN A 153 -7.29 -0.42 9.56
CA ASN A 153 -8.26 -1.47 9.89
C ASN A 153 -7.57 -2.74 10.43
N ARG A 154 -6.42 -3.12 9.85
CA ARG A 154 -5.62 -4.25 10.37
C ARG A 154 -5.09 -3.98 11.77
N ALA A 155 -4.67 -2.75 12.07
CA ALA A 155 -4.23 -2.39 13.42
C ALA A 155 -5.38 -2.53 14.44
N ILE A 156 -6.58 -2.08 14.09
CA ILE A 156 -7.78 -2.24 14.94
C ILE A 156 -8.13 -3.72 15.13
N ALA A 157 -8.11 -4.51 14.06
CA ALA A 157 -8.40 -5.94 14.12
C ALA A 157 -7.39 -6.68 15.02
N GLN A 158 -6.09 -6.37 14.88
CA GLN A 158 -5.05 -6.96 15.72
C GLN A 158 -5.16 -6.51 17.20
N LEU A 159 -5.57 -5.26 17.46
CA LEU A 159 -5.80 -4.81 18.84
C LEU A 159 -6.99 -5.53 19.47
N LEU A 160 -8.08 -5.71 18.73
CA LEU A 160 -9.21 -6.51 19.19
C LEU A 160 -8.79 -7.94 19.50
N PHE A 161 -8.04 -8.58 18.60
CA PHE A 161 -7.50 -9.92 18.82
C PHE A 161 -6.63 -9.99 20.09
N LEU A 162 -5.75 -9.01 20.29
CA LEU A 162 -4.90 -8.91 21.47
C LEU A 162 -5.73 -8.82 22.75
N LYS A 163 -6.78 -8.00 22.75
CA LYS A 163 -7.70 -7.87 23.89
C LYS A 163 -8.45 -9.15 24.20
N ILE A 164 -8.94 -9.85 23.17
CA ILE A 164 -9.60 -11.16 23.35
C ILE A 164 -8.66 -12.19 23.97
N MET A 165 -7.38 -12.15 23.64
CA MET A 165 -6.39 -13.10 24.16
C MET A 165 -5.90 -12.78 25.59
N ASN A 166 -5.88 -11.52 25.97
CA ASN A 166 -5.15 -11.07 27.17
C ASN A 166 -6.04 -10.40 28.23
N GLU A 167 -7.27 -10.02 27.88
CA GLU A 167 -8.18 -9.31 28.76
C GLU A 167 -9.46 -10.13 29.03
N PRO A 168 -10.25 -9.77 30.07
CA PRO A 168 -11.58 -10.33 30.29
C PRO A 168 -12.47 -10.12 29.05
N LEU A 169 -13.32 -11.11 28.77
CA LEU A 169 -14.21 -11.08 27.59
C LEU A 169 -15.10 -9.81 27.55
N GLU A 170 -15.50 -9.30 28.70
CA GLU A 170 -16.35 -8.10 28.79
C GLU A 170 -15.61 -6.84 28.34
N ASP A 171 -14.31 -6.73 28.62
CA ASP A 171 -13.49 -5.62 28.15
C ASP A 171 -13.24 -5.67 26.65
N ALA A 172 -13.01 -6.87 26.12
CA ALA A 172 -12.90 -7.10 24.67
C ALA A 172 -14.23 -6.78 23.95
N LYS A 173 -15.39 -7.14 24.51
CA LYS A 173 -16.71 -6.77 23.99
C LYS A 173 -16.94 -5.26 24.04
N ALA A 174 -16.57 -4.61 25.14
CA ALA A 174 -16.66 -3.16 25.27
C ALA A 174 -15.84 -2.47 24.17
N TYR A 175 -14.60 -2.90 23.95
CA TYR A 175 -13.78 -2.40 22.87
C TYR A 175 -14.40 -2.65 21.49
N TYR A 176 -14.89 -3.86 21.22
CA TYR A 176 -15.57 -4.20 19.96
C TYR A 176 -16.74 -3.26 19.67
N ALA A 177 -17.52 -2.91 20.69
CA ALA A 177 -18.66 -1.99 20.56
C ALA A 177 -18.25 -0.55 20.18
N THR A 178 -16.98 -0.15 20.40
CA THR A 178 -16.44 1.16 19.99
C THR A 178 -15.98 1.18 18.53
N ILE A 179 -15.79 0.02 17.91
CA ILE A 179 -15.28 -0.09 16.54
C ILE A 179 -16.39 0.30 15.54
N PRO A 180 -16.10 1.14 14.53
CA PRO A 180 -17.05 1.49 13.49
C PRO A 180 -17.58 0.28 12.71
N THR A 181 -18.86 0.30 12.32
CA THR A 181 -19.51 -0.80 11.58
C THR A 181 -18.82 -1.15 10.25
N SER A 182 -18.17 -0.17 9.60
CA SER A 182 -17.39 -0.40 8.39
C SER A 182 -16.22 -1.35 8.63
N ILE A 183 -15.61 -1.26 9.81
CA ILE A 183 -14.46 -2.09 10.20
C ILE A 183 -14.94 -3.48 10.66
N HIS A 184 -16.15 -3.60 11.25
CA HIS A 184 -16.72 -4.92 11.56
C HIS A 184 -16.80 -5.81 10.33
N ARG A 185 -17.17 -5.25 9.15
CA ARG A 185 -17.19 -6.00 7.89
C ARG A 185 -15.80 -6.44 7.44
N PHE A 186 -14.80 -5.60 7.65
CA PHE A 186 -13.42 -5.94 7.37
C PHE A 186 -12.97 -7.12 8.24
N ILE A 187 -13.19 -7.06 9.56
CA ILE A 187 -12.83 -8.12 10.51
C ILE A 187 -13.56 -9.46 10.22
N ALA A 188 -14.79 -9.40 9.72
CA ALA A 188 -15.58 -10.61 9.43
C ALA A 188 -15.19 -11.31 8.12
N ASN A 189 -14.46 -10.65 7.23
CA ASN A 189 -14.05 -11.16 5.92
C ASN A 189 -12.58 -11.58 5.84
N ASP A 190 -11.78 -11.31 6.87
CA ASP A 190 -10.39 -11.77 7.04
C ASP A 190 -10.36 -13.08 7.87
#